data_1c554849e1bf3f5801c0473bc9875202
#
_entry.id   1c554849e1bf3f5801c0473bc9875202
#
_cell.length_a   1.000
_cell.length_b   1.000
_cell.length_c   1.000
_cell.angle_alpha   90.00
_cell.angle_beta   90.00
_cell.angle_gamma   90.00
#
_symmetry.space_group_name_H-M   'P 1'
#
loop_
_entity.id
_entity.type
_entity.pdbx_description
1 polymer ?
#
loop_
_entity_poly.entity_id
_entity_poly.type
_entity_poly.pdbx_seq_one_letter_code
_entity_poly.pdbx_strand_id
1 'polypeptide(L)'
;MPDMDGREVLRRIKEHPEWRATPVIVISGRQDMDGIIECIEAGADDYLFKPFNPVLLQARIKAGIERKRWHDREELYRHQLERNEKFIRATFGRYLSDEIVTDILERPEGLELGGDLRRVTIMMSDIRGFTTLSEQLAPAQVVSLINRYLGAMTDIIMANQGTIDEFIGDAILAVFGAPQHRDDDADRAVQCALEMQAAMEEINRLNREDGLPEISTGIALNTGDVIAGNIGSERRSKYGFVGHPMNMTSRIEDVTAGGEILIADSTLQSLKESYRTGECRELNVKGIDELLMVHQILEPSP
;
A
#
# COMPACT_ATOMS: atom_id res chain seq x y z
N MET A 1 -12.79 -50.53 27.99
CA MET A 1 -11.41 -50.64 27.50
C MET A 1 -10.55 -50.72 28.73
N PRO A 2 -9.57 -51.64 28.82
CA PRO A 2 -8.87 -51.89 30.09
C PRO A 2 -8.07 -50.72 30.64
N ASP A 3 -7.49 -49.85 29.78
CA ASP A 3 -6.53 -48.86 30.24
C ASP A 3 -6.98 -47.41 30.05
N MET A 4 -8.07 -47.12 29.31
CA MET A 4 -8.58 -45.77 29.06
C MET A 4 -10.09 -45.80 28.83
N ASP A 5 -10.82 -44.89 29.49
CA ASP A 5 -12.26 -44.71 29.26
C ASP A 5 -12.51 -43.99 27.92
N GLY A 6 -13.63 -44.31 27.25
CA GLY A 6 -14.03 -43.68 25.99
C GLY A 6 -14.20 -42.17 26.08
N ARG A 7 -14.55 -41.64 27.25
CA ARG A 7 -14.61 -40.18 27.52
C ARG A 7 -13.24 -39.52 27.48
N GLU A 8 -12.23 -40.16 28.05
CA GLU A 8 -10.86 -39.70 28.03
C GLU A 8 -10.29 -39.70 26.58
N VAL A 9 -10.64 -40.72 25.78
CA VAL A 9 -10.30 -40.78 24.36
C VAL A 9 -10.92 -39.59 23.60
N LEU A 10 -12.22 -39.35 23.84
CA LEU A 10 -12.93 -38.20 23.22
C LEU A 10 -12.24 -36.86 23.57
N ARG A 11 -11.97 -36.66 24.86
CA ARG A 11 -11.32 -35.46 25.34
C ARG A 11 -9.97 -35.25 24.66
N ARG A 12 -9.11 -36.25 24.59
CA ARG A 12 -7.81 -36.16 23.91
C ARG A 12 -7.92 -35.87 22.42
N ILE A 13 -8.90 -36.46 21.73
CA ILE A 13 -9.13 -36.14 20.31
C ILE A 13 -9.53 -34.68 20.14
N LYS A 14 -10.42 -34.18 20.98
CA LYS A 14 -10.95 -32.82 20.86
C LYS A 14 -9.95 -31.74 21.34
N GLU A 15 -9.06 -32.07 22.25
CA GLU A 15 -7.97 -31.19 22.70
C GLU A 15 -6.79 -31.13 21.69
N HIS A 16 -6.62 -32.19 20.88
CA HIS A 16 -5.48 -32.22 19.95
C HIS A 16 -5.72 -31.32 18.73
N PRO A 17 -4.83 -30.37 18.39
CA PRO A 17 -5.04 -29.39 17.32
C PRO A 17 -5.38 -30.00 15.96
N GLU A 18 -4.73 -31.10 15.57
CA GLU A 18 -4.94 -31.76 14.28
C GLU A 18 -6.19 -32.64 14.25
N TRP A 19 -6.67 -33.12 15.41
CA TRP A 19 -7.77 -34.10 15.49
C TRP A 19 -9.08 -33.52 15.97
N ARG A 20 -9.06 -32.30 16.55
CA ARG A 20 -10.26 -31.66 17.13
C ARG A 20 -11.45 -31.58 16.18
N ALA A 21 -11.18 -31.43 14.88
CA ALA A 21 -12.19 -31.36 13.83
C ALA A 21 -12.66 -32.74 13.36
N THR A 22 -12.11 -33.87 13.90
CA THR A 22 -12.55 -35.22 13.58
C THR A 22 -13.90 -35.49 14.21
N PRO A 23 -14.93 -35.89 13.43
CA PRO A 23 -16.23 -36.27 13.99
C PRO A 23 -16.10 -37.50 14.88
N VAL A 24 -16.65 -37.45 16.10
CA VAL A 24 -16.61 -38.54 17.06
C VAL A 24 -18.03 -38.94 17.43
N ILE A 25 -18.37 -40.21 17.18
CA ILE A 25 -19.62 -40.81 17.59
C ILE A 25 -19.36 -41.73 18.79
N VAL A 26 -19.98 -41.43 19.91
CA VAL A 26 -19.86 -42.27 21.13
C VAL A 26 -20.91 -43.35 21.10
N ILE A 27 -20.51 -44.64 21.31
CA ILE A 27 -21.40 -45.77 21.35
C ILE A 27 -21.32 -46.41 22.74
N SER A 28 -22.41 -46.38 23.51
CA SER A 28 -22.46 -46.87 24.91
C SER A 28 -23.59 -47.85 25.15
N GLY A 29 -23.38 -48.75 26.08
CA GLY A 29 -24.44 -49.63 26.63
C GLY A 29 -25.20 -49.03 27.82
N ARG A 30 -24.73 -47.88 28.34
CA ARG A 30 -25.40 -47.18 29.43
C ARG A 30 -26.44 -46.19 28.89
N GLN A 31 -27.62 -46.21 29.50
CA GLN A 31 -28.74 -45.32 29.13
C GLN A 31 -28.93 -44.21 30.17
N ASP A 32 -27.83 -43.76 30.82
CA ASP A 32 -27.91 -42.64 31.75
C ASP A 32 -27.82 -41.31 31.00
N MET A 33 -28.71 -40.40 31.30
CA MET A 33 -28.76 -39.07 30.67
C MET A 33 -27.52 -38.24 31.03
N ASP A 34 -26.99 -38.36 32.22
CA ASP A 34 -25.83 -37.63 32.69
C ASP A 34 -24.57 -37.97 31.85
N GLY A 35 -24.39 -39.26 31.56
CA GLY A 35 -23.28 -39.70 30.70
C GLY A 35 -23.38 -39.27 29.25
N ILE A 36 -24.62 -39.03 28.73
CA ILE A 36 -24.83 -38.48 27.40
C ILE A 36 -24.44 -37.00 27.39
N ILE A 37 -24.94 -36.25 28.37
CA ILE A 37 -24.66 -34.81 28.51
C ILE A 37 -23.15 -34.58 28.60
N GLU A 38 -22.45 -35.31 29.45
CA GLU A 38 -21.01 -35.24 29.60
C GLU A 38 -20.24 -35.49 28.28
N CYS A 39 -20.70 -36.46 27.47
CA CYS A 39 -20.08 -36.73 26.16
C CYS A 39 -20.33 -35.62 25.16
N ILE A 40 -21.53 -35.02 25.14
CA ILE A 40 -21.88 -33.91 24.27
C ILE A 40 -21.06 -32.67 24.68
N GLU A 41 -20.98 -32.34 25.96
CA GLU A 41 -20.19 -31.25 26.51
C GLU A 41 -18.69 -31.44 26.24
N ALA A 42 -18.20 -32.69 26.26
CA ALA A 42 -16.83 -33.02 25.86
C ALA A 42 -16.58 -32.96 24.35
N GLY A 43 -17.59 -32.60 23.55
CA GLY A 43 -17.48 -32.37 22.11
C GLY A 43 -17.76 -33.57 21.24
N ALA A 44 -18.50 -34.58 21.73
CA ALA A 44 -19.00 -35.67 20.89
C ALA A 44 -19.98 -35.11 19.85
N ASP A 45 -19.79 -35.48 18.58
CA ASP A 45 -20.66 -35.04 17.48
C ASP A 45 -21.99 -35.80 17.45
N ASP A 46 -22.00 -37.00 18.03
CA ASP A 46 -23.20 -37.86 18.12
C ASP A 46 -23.06 -38.96 19.19
N TYR A 47 -24.19 -39.56 19.56
CA TYR A 47 -24.26 -40.61 20.56
C TYR A 47 -25.23 -41.71 20.14
N LEU A 48 -24.86 -43.00 20.32
CA LEU A 48 -25.69 -44.16 20.03
C LEU A 48 -25.71 -45.15 21.17
N PHE A 49 -26.86 -45.79 21.40
CA PHE A 49 -27.03 -46.87 22.40
C PHE A 49 -26.78 -48.23 21.78
N LYS A 50 -26.21 -49.14 22.59
CA LYS A 50 -26.15 -50.58 22.29
C LYS A 50 -27.41 -51.28 22.84
N PRO A 51 -28.05 -52.17 22.04
CA PRO A 51 -27.75 -52.50 20.64
C PRO A 51 -28.21 -51.39 19.67
N PHE A 52 -27.39 -51.06 18.67
CA PHE A 52 -27.71 -50.02 17.71
C PHE A 52 -28.12 -50.59 16.34
N ASN A 53 -28.93 -49.85 15.63
CA ASN A 53 -29.29 -50.18 14.26
C ASN A 53 -28.12 -49.82 13.30
N PRO A 54 -27.61 -50.81 12.51
CA PRO A 54 -26.52 -50.57 11.57
C PRO A 54 -26.81 -49.46 10.54
N VAL A 55 -28.05 -49.33 10.08
CA VAL A 55 -28.47 -48.29 9.11
C VAL A 55 -28.36 -46.91 9.75
N LEU A 56 -28.78 -46.80 11.03
CA LEU A 56 -28.67 -45.53 11.76
C LEU A 56 -27.20 -45.14 11.99
N LEU A 57 -26.34 -46.07 12.38
CA LEU A 57 -24.92 -45.86 12.53
C LEU A 57 -24.28 -45.37 11.20
N GLN A 58 -24.61 -46.03 10.09
CA GLN A 58 -24.11 -45.68 8.77
C GLN A 58 -24.54 -44.25 8.36
N ALA A 59 -25.80 -43.89 8.64
CA ALA A 59 -26.33 -42.55 8.35
C ALA A 59 -25.58 -41.47 9.16
N ARG A 60 -25.31 -41.72 10.46
CA ARG A 60 -24.57 -40.82 11.36
C ARG A 60 -23.12 -40.66 10.93
N ILE A 61 -22.43 -41.75 10.58
CA ILE A 61 -21.07 -41.72 10.05
C ILE A 61 -21.03 -40.87 8.77
N LYS A 62 -21.97 -41.08 7.83
CA LYS A 62 -22.03 -40.31 6.59
C LYS A 62 -22.22 -38.83 6.87
N ALA A 63 -23.15 -38.45 7.75
CA ALA A 63 -23.37 -37.05 8.11
C ALA A 63 -22.13 -36.40 8.77
N GLY A 64 -21.44 -37.15 9.66
CA GLY A 64 -20.19 -36.69 10.27
C GLY A 64 -19.06 -36.42 9.23
N ILE A 65 -18.88 -37.38 8.31
CA ILE A 65 -17.89 -37.26 7.23
C ILE A 65 -18.23 -36.07 6.30
N GLU A 66 -19.50 -35.88 5.93
CA GLU A 66 -19.94 -34.77 5.13
C GLU A 66 -19.66 -33.43 5.83
N ARG A 67 -19.98 -33.32 7.12
CA ARG A 67 -19.68 -32.12 7.92
C ARG A 67 -18.18 -31.83 7.96
N LYS A 68 -17.33 -32.81 8.16
CA LYS A 68 -15.88 -32.69 8.14
C LYS A 68 -15.39 -32.20 6.77
N ARG A 69 -15.88 -32.77 5.68
CA ARG A 69 -15.52 -32.35 4.31
C ARG A 69 -15.91 -30.91 4.01
N TRP A 70 -17.06 -30.45 4.52
CA TRP A 70 -17.48 -29.07 4.40
C TRP A 70 -16.53 -28.14 5.16
N HIS A 71 -16.20 -28.47 6.38
CA HIS A 71 -15.28 -27.69 7.21
C HIS A 71 -13.87 -27.60 6.59
N ASP A 72 -13.33 -28.75 6.16
CA ASP A 72 -12.00 -28.80 5.52
C ASP A 72 -11.96 -27.99 4.22
N ARG A 73 -13.06 -28.00 3.46
CA ARG A 73 -13.19 -27.21 2.25
C ARG A 73 -13.27 -25.72 2.55
N GLU A 74 -14.01 -25.33 3.55
CA GLU A 74 -14.12 -23.93 3.98
C GLU A 74 -12.77 -23.39 4.44
N GLU A 75 -12.02 -24.13 5.25
CA GLU A 75 -10.66 -23.75 5.65
C GLU A 75 -9.72 -23.62 4.45
N LEU A 76 -9.78 -24.58 3.51
CA LEU A 76 -8.97 -24.52 2.29
C LEU A 76 -9.27 -23.26 1.47
N TYR A 77 -10.57 -22.94 1.26
CA TYR A 77 -10.97 -21.74 0.54
C TYR A 77 -10.54 -20.46 1.26
N ARG A 78 -10.68 -20.40 2.58
CA ARG A 78 -10.23 -19.24 3.37
C ARG A 78 -8.74 -19.01 3.19
N HIS A 79 -7.90 -20.04 3.34
CA HIS A 79 -6.47 -19.94 3.12
C HIS A 79 -6.08 -19.58 1.67
N GLN A 80 -6.89 -20.01 0.71
CA GLN A 80 -6.66 -19.66 -0.69
C GLN A 80 -7.00 -18.19 -0.96
N LEU A 81 -8.09 -17.67 -0.40
CA LEU A 81 -8.45 -16.26 -0.47
C LEU A 81 -7.40 -15.37 0.19
N GLU A 82 -6.96 -15.71 1.40
CA GLU A 82 -5.91 -14.97 2.11
C GLU A 82 -4.60 -14.93 1.32
N ARG A 83 -4.21 -16.04 0.68
CA ARG A 83 -3.02 -16.09 -0.18
C ARG A 83 -3.19 -15.27 -1.44
N ASN A 84 -4.36 -15.32 -2.07
CA ASN A 84 -4.65 -14.54 -3.26
C ASN A 84 -4.64 -13.04 -2.96
N GLU A 85 -5.26 -12.63 -1.86
CA GLU A 85 -5.24 -11.23 -1.43
C GLU A 85 -3.82 -10.73 -1.17
N LYS A 86 -3.01 -11.49 -0.42
CA LYS A 86 -1.60 -11.16 -0.18
C LYS A 86 -0.80 -11.07 -1.49
N PHE A 87 -1.05 -11.97 -2.43
CA PHE A 87 -0.39 -11.97 -3.73
C PHE A 87 -0.79 -10.74 -4.55
N ILE A 88 -2.08 -10.39 -4.57
CA ILE A 88 -2.59 -9.20 -5.25
C ILE A 88 -1.95 -7.95 -4.65
N ARG A 89 -2.02 -7.76 -3.31
CA ARG A 89 -1.39 -6.63 -2.63
C ARG A 89 0.11 -6.54 -2.90
N ALA A 90 0.85 -7.64 -2.79
CA ALA A 90 2.29 -7.66 -3.05
C ALA A 90 2.66 -7.38 -4.51
N THR A 91 1.79 -7.75 -5.45
CA THR A 91 2.02 -7.53 -6.89
C THR A 91 1.70 -6.08 -7.26
N PHE A 92 0.54 -5.61 -6.87
CA PHE A 92 0.09 -4.26 -7.20
C PHE A 92 0.74 -3.18 -6.35
N GLY A 93 1.10 -3.45 -5.08
CA GLY A 93 1.84 -2.52 -4.22
C GLY A 93 3.24 -2.15 -4.71
N ARG A 94 3.75 -2.83 -5.78
CA ARG A 94 4.95 -2.39 -6.49
C ARG A 94 4.69 -1.30 -7.54
N TYR A 95 3.45 -1.11 -7.93
CA TYR A 95 3.05 -0.22 -9.02
C TYR A 95 2.04 0.84 -8.59
N LEU A 96 1.37 0.62 -7.46
CA LEU A 96 0.32 1.47 -6.91
C LEU A 96 0.54 1.61 -5.41
N SER A 97 0.17 2.73 -4.82
CA SER A 97 0.18 2.88 -3.36
C SER A 97 -0.81 1.92 -2.69
N ASP A 98 -0.55 1.55 -1.44
CA ASP A 98 -1.41 0.63 -0.69
C ASP A 98 -2.85 1.17 -0.54
N GLU A 99 -3.01 2.51 -0.49
CA GLU A 99 -4.31 3.17 -0.43
C GLU A 99 -5.10 2.99 -1.73
N ILE A 100 -4.43 3.10 -2.89
CA ILE A 100 -5.07 2.87 -4.20
C ILE A 100 -5.45 1.40 -4.35
N VAL A 101 -4.57 0.48 -3.96
CA VAL A 101 -4.87 -0.96 -3.99
C VAL A 101 -6.07 -1.27 -3.10
N THR A 102 -6.15 -0.66 -1.93
CA THR A 102 -7.27 -0.85 -1.00
C THR A 102 -8.57 -0.28 -1.59
N ASP A 103 -8.54 0.93 -2.13
CA ASP A 103 -9.72 1.57 -2.75
C ASP A 103 -10.26 0.74 -3.94
N ILE A 104 -9.37 0.19 -4.78
CA ILE A 104 -9.75 -0.69 -5.90
C ILE A 104 -10.36 -2.02 -5.40
N LEU A 105 -9.79 -2.62 -4.33
CA LEU A 105 -10.28 -3.90 -3.82
C LEU A 105 -11.58 -3.79 -3.03
N GLU A 106 -11.84 -2.66 -2.40
CA GLU A 106 -13.02 -2.44 -1.57
C GLU A 106 -14.23 -1.92 -2.36
N ARG A 107 -14.01 -1.32 -3.53
CA ARG A 107 -15.09 -0.79 -4.38
C ARG A 107 -15.23 -1.62 -5.66
N PRO A 108 -16.38 -2.30 -5.88
CA PRO A 108 -16.62 -3.04 -7.12
C PRO A 108 -16.49 -2.16 -8.39
N GLU A 109 -16.74 -0.85 -8.25
CA GLU A 109 -16.69 0.17 -9.31
C GLU A 109 -15.29 0.82 -9.42
N GLY A 110 -14.34 0.41 -8.58
CA GLY A 110 -13.01 1.02 -8.47
C GLY A 110 -12.14 0.95 -9.73
N LEU A 111 -12.58 0.23 -10.77
CA LEU A 111 -11.92 0.14 -12.09
C LEU A 111 -12.65 0.90 -13.19
N GLU A 112 -13.79 1.51 -12.92
CA GLU A 112 -14.50 2.31 -13.92
C GLU A 112 -13.68 3.55 -14.30
N LEU A 113 -13.75 3.92 -15.60
CA LEU A 113 -13.11 5.13 -16.09
C LEU A 113 -13.81 6.36 -15.54
N GLY A 114 -13.05 7.30 -15.02
CA GLY A 114 -13.56 8.54 -14.46
C GLY A 114 -12.69 9.03 -13.32
N GLY A 115 -13.11 10.08 -12.67
CA GLY A 115 -12.40 10.64 -11.53
C GLY A 115 -13.16 11.78 -10.89
N ASP A 116 -12.74 12.12 -9.69
CA ASP A 116 -13.31 13.18 -8.87
C ASP A 116 -12.40 14.41 -8.88
N LEU A 117 -13.01 15.60 -8.79
CA LEU A 117 -12.27 16.83 -8.54
C LEU A 117 -11.71 16.81 -7.12
N ARG A 118 -10.39 16.92 -7.00
CA ARG A 118 -9.68 16.92 -5.71
C ARG A 118 -8.67 18.03 -5.65
N ARG A 119 -8.61 18.70 -4.50
CA ARG A 119 -7.53 19.63 -4.19
C ARG A 119 -6.36 18.84 -3.64
N VAL A 120 -5.20 18.95 -4.28
CA VAL A 120 -3.99 18.18 -3.95
C VAL A 120 -2.77 19.09 -3.97
N THR A 121 -1.70 18.67 -3.29
CA THR A 121 -0.36 19.25 -3.47
C THR A 121 0.48 18.29 -4.30
N ILE A 122 0.93 18.76 -5.45
CA ILE A 122 1.73 18.02 -6.41
C ILE A 122 3.19 18.31 -6.12
N MET A 123 4.01 17.29 -6.07
CA MET A 123 5.45 17.37 -5.94
C MET A 123 6.11 16.78 -7.19
N MET A 124 7.07 17.49 -7.74
CA MET A 124 7.93 16.98 -8.81
C MET A 124 9.38 17.21 -8.43
N SER A 125 10.19 16.17 -8.58
CA SER A 125 11.64 16.24 -8.34
C SER A 125 12.39 15.60 -9.49
N ASP A 126 13.56 16.15 -9.83
CA ASP A 126 14.40 15.66 -10.92
C ASP A 126 15.89 15.82 -10.61
N ILE A 127 16.73 14.93 -11.12
CA ILE A 127 18.19 15.01 -10.95
C ILE A 127 18.76 16.02 -11.93
N ARG A 128 19.43 17.04 -11.41
CA ARG A 128 20.03 18.07 -12.26
C ARG A 128 21.13 17.54 -13.16
N GLY A 129 20.98 17.79 -14.47
CA GLY A 129 21.99 17.38 -15.47
C GLY A 129 22.07 15.89 -15.75
N PHE A 130 21.06 15.11 -15.36
CA PHE A 130 21.07 13.65 -15.49
C PHE A 130 21.24 13.18 -16.93
N THR A 131 20.62 13.84 -17.91
CA THR A 131 20.77 13.50 -19.34
C THR A 131 22.23 13.45 -19.74
N THR A 132 23.01 14.50 -19.43
CA THR A 132 24.45 14.57 -19.74
C THR A 132 25.24 13.53 -18.93
N LEU A 133 24.87 13.33 -17.66
CA LEU A 133 25.51 12.37 -16.77
C LEU A 133 25.32 10.93 -17.28
N SER A 134 24.12 10.59 -17.70
CA SER A 134 23.78 9.26 -18.22
C SER A 134 24.52 8.87 -19.51
N GLU A 135 24.91 9.87 -20.33
CA GLU A 135 25.70 9.66 -21.53
C GLU A 135 27.18 9.31 -21.22
N GLN A 136 27.67 9.70 -20.04
CA GLN A 136 29.05 9.51 -19.61
C GLN A 136 29.27 8.22 -18.81
N LEU A 137 28.21 7.61 -18.30
CA LEU A 137 28.24 6.42 -17.45
C LEU A 137 27.97 5.14 -18.23
N ALA A 138 28.54 4.03 -17.76
CA ALA A 138 28.14 2.72 -18.27
C ALA A 138 26.65 2.42 -17.87
N PRO A 139 25.88 1.70 -18.70
CA PRO A 139 24.45 1.45 -18.44
C PRO A 139 24.16 0.86 -17.05
N ALA A 140 25.03 -0.02 -16.56
CA ALA A 140 24.86 -0.60 -15.22
C ALA A 140 25.05 0.44 -14.10
N GLN A 141 25.93 1.43 -14.30
CA GLN A 141 26.15 2.51 -13.35
C GLN A 141 24.96 3.48 -13.33
N VAL A 142 24.39 3.78 -14.49
CA VAL A 142 23.16 4.59 -14.62
C VAL A 142 22.01 3.95 -13.84
N VAL A 143 21.79 2.64 -14.03
CA VAL A 143 20.75 1.89 -13.32
C VAL A 143 21.00 1.87 -11.81
N SER A 144 22.26 1.65 -11.38
CA SER A 144 22.61 1.66 -9.96
C SER A 144 22.34 3.02 -9.30
N LEU A 145 22.75 4.11 -9.97
CA LEU A 145 22.55 5.47 -9.48
C LEU A 145 21.06 5.84 -9.40
N ILE A 146 20.29 5.59 -10.47
CA ILE A 146 18.84 5.82 -10.49
C ILE A 146 18.13 5.02 -9.40
N ASN A 147 18.39 3.73 -9.29
CA ASN A 147 17.70 2.87 -8.32
C ASN A 147 18.01 3.29 -6.87
N ARG A 148 19.22 3.75 -6.59
CA ARG A 148 19.58 4.30 -5.27
C ARG A 148 18.79 5.57 -4.97
N TYR A 149 18.75 6.51 -5.91
CA TYR A 149 17.99 7.75 -5.77
C TYR A 149 16.49 7.48 -5.64
N LEU A 150 15.89 6.80 -6.62
CA LEU A 150 14.45 6.51 -6.61
C LEU A 150 14.03 5.70 -5.37
N GLY A 151 14.85 4.74 -4.93
CA GLY A 151 14.57 3.95 -3.73
C GLY A 151 14.51 4.81 -2.48
N ALA A 152 15.54 5.61 -2.21
CA ALA A 152 15.58 6.50 -1.05
C ALA A 152 14.43 7.53 -1.06
N MET A 153 14.16 8.14 -2.23
CA MET A 153 13.07 9.11 -2.38
C MET A 153 11.70 8.47 -2.20
N THR A 154 11.49 7.27 -2.73
CA THR A 154 10.24 6.50 -2.55
C THR A 154 9.95 6.26 -1.08
N ASP A 155 10.95 5.81 -0.31
CA ASP A 155 10.79 5.53 1.12
C ASP A 155 10.37 6.80 1.89
N ILE A 156 10.97 7.95 1.56
CA ILE A 156 10.64 9.24 2.18
C ILE A 156 9.22 9.70 1.79
N ILE A 157 8.87 9.62 0.51
CA ILE A 157 7.52 10.02 0.02
C ILE A 157 6.45 9.17 0.71
N MET A 158 6.65 7.85 0.78
CA MET A 158 5.70 6.93 1.43
C MET A 158 5.63 7.17 2.95
N ALA A 159 6.75 7.43 3.63
CA ALA A 159 6.77 7.77 5.05
C ALA A 159 5.96 9.03 5.35
N ASN A 160 5.99 10.02 4.44
CA ASN A 160 5.18 11.23 4.51
C ASN A 160 3.76 11.06 3.91
N GLN A 161 3.36 9.83 3.59
CA GLN A 161 2.02 9.48 3.07
C GLN A 161 1.69 10.21 1.76
N GLY A 162 2.71 10.40 0.91
CA GLY A 162 2.57 10.83 -0.46
C GLY A 162 2.25 9.65 -1.38
N THR A 163 1.51 9.89 -2.44
CA THR A 163 1.20 8.93 -3.49
C THR A 163 2.09 9.20 -4.69
N ILE A 164 2.93 8.23 -5.08
CA ILE A 164 3.73 8.34 -6.31
C ILE A 164 2.82 8.04 -7.49
N ASP A 165 2.67 8.98 -8.42
CA ASP A 165 1.93 8.79 -9.67
C ASP A 165 2.77 8.03 -10.71
N GLU A 166 3.98 8.50 -10.97
CA GLU A 166 4.90 7.81 -11.87
C GLU A 166 6.36 8.32 -11.73
N PHE A 167 7.27 7.49 -12.24
CA PHE A 167 8.66 7.87 -12.50
C PHE A 167 8.82 8.24 -13.98
N ILE A 168 9.27 9.44 -14.26
CA ILE A 168 9.48 9.97 -15.62
C ILE A 168 10.98 10.07 -15.86
N GLY A 169 11.61 8.95 -16.24
CA GLY A 169 13.07 8.86 -16.28
C GLY A 169 13.67 8.88 -14.88
N ASP A 170 14.39 9.95 -14.56
CA ASP A 170 14.94 10.24 -13.23
C ASP A 170 14.03 11.15 -12.38
N ALA A 171 12.96 11.69 -12.97
CA ALA A 171 12.01 12.52 -12.25
C ALA A 171 10.98 11.66 -11.50
N ILE A 172 10.54 12.18 -10.36
CA ILE A 172 9.46 11.61 -9.54
C ILE A 172 8.29 12.58 -9.53
N LEU A 173 7.12 12.09 -9.88
CA LEU A 173 5.86 12.79 -9.74
C LEU A 173 5.07 12.17 -8.58
N ALA A 174 4.85 12.94 -7.53
CA ALA A 174 4.10 12.51 -6.36
C ALA A 174 3.01 13.51 -5.99
N VAL A 175 1.97 13.03 -5.31
CA VAL A 175 0.79 13.81 -4.96
C VAL A 175 0.43 13.57 -3.49
N PHE A 176 0.07 14.63 -2.78
CA PHE A 176 -0.45 14.62 -1.41
C PHE A 176 -1.90 15.09 -1.43
N GLY A 177 -2.81 14.35 -0.78
CA GLY A 177 -4.25 14.65 -0.77
C GLY A 177 -5.10 13.73 -1.64
N ALA A 178 -4.51 12.69 -2.23
CA ALA A 178 -5.22 11.64 -2.96
C ALA A 178 -4.48 10.30 -2.85
N PRO A 179 -5.19 9.16 -2.79
CA PRO A 179 -6.66 9.03 -2.80
C PRO A 179 -7.33 9.54 -1.52
N GLN A 180 -6.59 9.70 -0.42
CA GLN A 180 -7.09 10.18 0.87
C GLN A 180 -6.66 11.63 1.08
N HIS A 181 -7.63 12.52 1.26
CA HIS A 181 -7.38 13.91 1.62
C HIS A 181 -7.17 14.06 3.13
N ARG A 182 -6.20 14.88 3.51
CA ARG A 182 -5.91 15.30 4.88
C ARG A 182 -5.71 16.80 4.94
N ASP A 183 -6.00 17.36 6.08
CA ASP A 183 -5.92 18.81 6.30
C ASP A 183 -4.48 19.37 6.25
N ASP A 184 -3.46 18.53 6.33
CA ASP A 184 -2.03 18.84 6.37
C ASP A 184 -1.27 18.42 5.10
N ASP A 185 -1.98 18.18 4.00
CA ASP A 185 -1.39 17.69 2.76
C ASP A 185 -0.24 18.57 2.24
N ALA A 186 -0.39 19.88 2.30
CA ALA A 186 0.65 20.81 1.85
C ALA A 186 1.86 20.81 2.79
N ASP A 187 1.65 20.74 4.10
CA ASP A 187 2.72 20.71 5.09
C ASP A 187 3.53 19.42 4.97
N ARG A 188 2.86 18.26 4.80
CA ARG A 188 3.52 16.96 4.57
C ARG A 188 4.33 16.94 3.28
N ALA A 189 3.84 17.58 2.23
CA ALA A 189 4.57 17.71 0.98
C ALA A 189 5.85 18.55 1.14
N VAL A 190 5.79 19.67 1.87
CA VAL A 190 6.97 20.49 2.15
C VAL A 190 7.95 19.75 3.06
N GLN A 191 7.45 19.10 4.12
CA GLN A 191 8.30 18.29 5.01
C GLN A 191 9.00 17.16 4.24
N CYS A 192 8.27 16.46 3.38
CA CYS A 192 8.82 15.43 2.50
C CYS A 192 9.94 15.99 1.61
N ALA A 193 9.74 17.16 0.98
CA ALA A 193 10.76 17.79 0.14
C ALA A 193 12.03 18.14 0.93
N LEU A 194 11.89 18.63 2.16
CA LEU A 194 13.03 18.90 3.05
C LEU A 194 13.80 17.63 3.42
N GLU A 195 13.09 16.57 3.76
CA GLU A 195 13.69 15.26 4.06
C GLU A 195 14.39 14.64 2.84
N MET A 196 13.82 14.81 1.63
CA MET A 196 14.43 14.39 0.38
C MET A 196 15.75 15.12 0.13
N GLN A 197 15.80 16.44 0.34
CA GLN A 197 17.05 17.21 0.21
C GLN A 197 18.09 16.79 1.25
N ALA A 198 17.69 16.53 2.50
CA ALA A 198 18.59 16.05 3.54
C ALA A 198 19.19 14.67 3.21
N ALA A 199 18.39 13.77 2.61
CA ALA A 199 18.83 12.43 2.21
C ALA A 199 19.88 12.43 1.10
N MET A 200 20.01 13.51 0.34
CA MET A 200 21.01 13.63 -0.74
C MET A 200 22.45 13.50 -0.25
N GLU A 201 22.74 13.90 0.98
CA GLU A 201 24.07 13.74 1.57
C GLU A 201 24.47 12.26 1.67
N GLU A 202 23.57 11.42 2.19
CA GLU A 202 23.80 9.98 2.31
C GLU A 202 23.85 9.29 0.94
N ILE A 203 22.96 9.66 0.02
CA ILE A 203 22.97 9.15 -1.35
C ILE A 203 24.33 9.44 -2.01
N ASN A 204 24.83 10.66 -1.91
CA ASN A 204 26.11 11.05 -2.48
C ASN A 204 27.30 10.41 -1.78
N ARG A 205 27.22 10.17 -0.46
CA ARG A 205 28.22 9.38 0.26
C ARG A 205 28.34 7.97 -0.31
N LEU A 206 27.20 7.28 -0.50
CA LEU A 206 27.16 5.94 -1.07
C LEU A 206 27.58 5.92 -2.55
N ASN A 207 27.25 6.97 -3.32
CA ASN A 207 27.70 7.12 -4.70
C ASN A 207 29.24 7.17 -4.77
N ARG A 208 29.87 8.00 -3.92
CA ARG A 208 31.34 8.09 -3.85
C ARG A 208 31.99 6.75 -3.50
N GLU A 209 31.43 6.00 -2.55
CA GLU A 209 31.95 4.66 -2.17
C GLU A 209 31.94 3.67 -3.33
N ASP A 210 30.92 3.77 -4.21
CA ASP A 210 30.79 2.90 -5.39
C ASP A 210 31.46 3.48 -6.65
N GLY A 211 32.19 4.61 -6.53
CA GLY A 211 32.83 5.28 -7.67
C GLY A 211 31.83 5.90 -8.65
N LEU A 212 30.64 6.23 -8.20
CA LEU A 212 29.61 6.94 -8.95
C LEU A 212 29.71 8.45 -8.68
N PRO A 213 29.27 9.31 -9.62
CA PRO A 213 29.27 10.74 -9.43
C PRO A 213 28.23 11.17 -8.38
N GLU A 214 28.49 12.34 -7.77
CA GLU A 214 27.51 13.02 -6.94
C GLU A 214 26.41 13.63 -7.82
N ILE A 215 25.20 13.65 -7.28
CA ILE A 215 24.00 14.19 -7.91
C ILE A 215 23.35 15.21 -7.01
N SER A 216 22.59 16.10 -7.60
CA SER A 216 21.72 17.04 -6.88
C SER A 216 20.33 17.02 -7.48
N THR A 217 19.31 17.25 -6.67
CA THR A 217 17.92 17.27 -7.11
C THR A 217 17.30 18.65 -6.88
N GLY A 218 16.45 19.08 -7.84
CA GLY A 218 15.53 20.20 -7.67
C GLY A 218 14.13 19.66 -7.31
N ILE A 219 13.39 20.37 -6.46
CA ILE A 219 12.04 19.94 -6.05
C ILE A 219 11.08 21.11 -6.20
N ALA A 220 9.95 20.86 -6.86
CA ALA A 220 8.85 21.81 -7.02
C ALA A 220 7.58 21.32 -6.36
N LEU A 221 6.83 22.23 -5.71
CA LEU A 221 5.53 21.96 -5.12
C LEU A 221 4.49 22.95 -5.61
N ASN A 222 3.31 22.43 -5.96
CA ASN A 222 2.18 23.25 -6.38
C ASN A 222 0.86 22.66 -5.89
N THR A 223 0.00 23.47 -5.28
CA THR A 223 -1.30 23.05 -4.76
C THR A 223 -2.41 23.55 -5.67
N GLY A 224 -3.30 22.65 -6.06
CA GLY A 224 -4.44 23.01 -6.91
C GLY A 224 -5.42 21.88 -7.14
N ASP A 225 -6.47 22.18 -7.90
CA ASP A 225 -7.55 21.25 -8.18
C ASP A 225 -7.22 20.41 -9.42
N VAL A 226 -7.30 19.09 -9.28
CA VAL A 226 -7.08 18.11 -10.33
C VAL A 226 -8.22 17.09 -10.38
N ILE A 227 -8.39 16.43 -11.51
CA ILE A 227 -9.19 15.20 -11.59
C ILE A 227 -8.29 14.05 -11.20
N ALA A 228 -8.66 13.34 -10.13
CA ALA A 228 -7.99 12.14 -9.65
C ALA A 228 -8.89 10.93 -9.88
N GLY A 229 -8.38 9.88 -10.54
CA GLY A 229 -9.16 8.68 -10.84
C GLY A 229 -8.56 7.81 -11.94
N ASN A 230 -9.36 6.86 -12.46
CA ASN A 230 -8.93 5.94 -13.50
C ASN A 230 -9.00 6.62 -14.88
N ILE A 231 -7.84 6.92 -15.41
CA ILE A 231 -7.68 7.65 -16.68
C ILE A 231 -7.10 6.72 -17.73
N GLY A 232 -7.73 6.69 -18.90
CA GLY A 232 -7.25 5.85 -20.00
C GLY A 232 -8.39 5.31 -20.86
N SER A 233 -8.32 4.03 -21.17
CA SER A 233 -9.33 3.28 -21.95
C SER A 233 -9.74 2.02 -21.19
N GLU A 234 -10.85 1.39 -21.59
CA GLU A 234 -11.31 0.11 -21.04
C GLU A 234 -10.24 -1.00 -21.09
N ARG A 235 -9.29 -0.92 -22.05
CA ARG A 235 -8.21 -1.91 -22.19
C ARG A 235 -6.96 -1.57 -21.40
N ARG A 236 -6.77 -0.28 -21.10
CA ARG A 236 -5.58 0.20 -20.38
C ARG A 236 -5.92 1.51 -19.68
N SER A 237 -6.00 1.46 -18.38
CA SER A 237 -6.16 2.63 -17.52
C SER A 237 -5.08 2.63 -16.44
N LYS A 238 -4.82 3.79 -15.88
CA LYS A 238 -4.05 3.95 -14.64
C LYS A 238 -4.84 4.89 -13.71
N TYR A 239 -4.69 4.68 -12.41
CA TYR A 239 -5.05 5.74 -11.47
C TYR A 239 -4.04 6.87 -11.65
N GLY A 240 -4.51 8.07 -11.88
CA GLY A 240 -3.64 9.19 -12.19
C GLY A 240 -4.35 10.53 -12.00
N PHE A 241 -3.63 11.60 -12.30
CA PHE A 241 -4.05 12.97 -12.03
C PHE A 241 -4.00 13.80 -13.32
N VAL A 242 -5.07 14.53 -13.59
CA VAL A 242 -5.14 15.41 -14.76
C VAL A 242 -5.64 16.80 -14.34
N GLY A 243 -4.89 17.82 -14.70
CA GLY A 243 -5.26 19.20 -14.44
C GLY A 243 -4.14 20.18 -14.75
N HIS A 244 -4.50 21.46 -14.82
CA HIS A 244 -3.55 22.54 -15.05
C HIS A 244 -2.42 22.57 -13.98
N PRO A 245 -2.69 22.33 -12.66
CA PRO A 245 -1.65 22.32 -11.65
C PRO A 245 -0.52 21.32 -11.91
N MET A 246 -0.78 20.16 -12.57
CA MET A 246 0.23 19.18 -12.93
C MET A 246 1.29 19.80 -13.86
N ASN A 247 0.83 20.45 -14.93
CA ASN A 247 1.71 21.12 -15.89
C ASN A 247 2.47 22.29 -15.27
N MET A 248 1.82 23.00 -14.34
CA MET A 248 2.46 24.12 -13.63
C MET A 248 3.61 23.62 -12.73
N THR A 249 3.41 22.52 -12.02
CA THR A 249 4.46 21.93 -11.16
C THR A 249 5.69 21.56 -11.99
N SER A 250 5.51 20.95 -13.16
CA SER A 250 6.63 20.66 -14.08
C SER A 250 7.38 21.93 -14.50
N ARG A 251 6.66 23.04 -14.75
CA ARG A 251 7.32 24.31 -15.14
C ARG A 251 8.08 24.96 -13.99
N ILE A 252 7.61 24.81 -12.77
CA ILE A 252 8.35 25.26 -11.57
C ILE A 252 9.61 24.41 -11.41
N GLU A 253 9.48 23.11 -11.62
CA GLU A 253 10.56 22.15 -11.51
C GLU A 253 11.66 22.43 -12.53
N ASP A 254 11.33 22.73 -13.78
CA ASP A 254 12.27 23.09 -14.86
C ASP A 254 13.25 24.23 -14.48
N VAL A 255 12.86 25.11 -13.54
CA VAL A 255 13.67 26.27 -13.13
C VAL A 255 14.32 26.13 -11.76
N THR A 256 14.10 25.01 -11.05
CA THR A 256 14.77 24.77 -9.77
C THR A 256 16.25 24.45 -9.94
N ALA A 257 17.08 24.99 -9.07
CA ALA A 257 18.49 24.61 -8.98
C ALA A 257 18.68 23.30 -8.18
N GLY A 258 19.87 22.71 -8.30
CA GLY A 258 20.23 21.56 -7.43
C GLY A 258 20.27 21.98 -5.96
N GLY A 259 19.61 21.20 -5.10
CA GLY A 259 19.44 21.51 -3.68
C GLY A 259 18.31 22.50 -3.37
N GLU A 260 17.56 22.96 -4.36
CA GLU A 260 16.51 23.95 -4.17
C GLU A 260 15.13 23.31 -4.06
N ILE A 261 14.28 23.89 -3.21
CA ILE A 261 12.85 23.59 -3.10
C ILE A 261 12.09 24.86 -3.44
N LEU A 262 11.30 24.82 -4.53
CA LEU A 262 10.41 25.91 -4.92
C LEU A 262 8.95 25.53 -4.71
N ILE A 263 8.18 26.39 -4.09
CA ILE A 263 6.74 26.20 -3.92
C ILE A 263 5.98 27.34 -4.61
N ALA A 264 4.86 27.00 -5.25
CA ALA A 264 3.94 28.01 -5.77
C ALA A 264 3.25 28.79 -4.63
N ASP A 265 2.78 30.00 -4.91
CA ASP A 265 2.02 30.83 -3.97
C ASP A 265 0.77 30.10 -3.45
N SER A 266 0.10 29.29 -4.30
CA SER A 266 -1.02 28.43 -3.93
C SER A 266 -0.66 27.40 -2.85
N THR A 267 0.57 26.86 -2.88
CA THR A 267 1.07 25.96 -1.83
C THR A 267 1.36 26.75 -0.57
N LEU A 268 2.04 27.89 -0.66
CA LEU A 268 2.34 28.74 0.49
C LEU A 268 1.06 29.13 1.25
N GLN A 269 -0.02 29.49 0.53
CA GLN A 269 -1.32 29.82 1.13
C GLN A 269 -2.06 28.60 1.73
N SER A 270 -1.68 27.40 1.36
CA SER A 270 -2.27 26.13 1.86
C SER A 270 -1.54 25.58 3.08
N LEU A 271 -0.36 26.12 3.43
CA LEU A 271 0.40 25.72 4.60
C LEU A 271 -0.28 26.16 5.90
N LYS A 272 -0.27 25.29 6.88
CA LYS A 272 -0.70 25.57 8.26
C LYS A 272 0.50 25.87 9.17
N GLU A 273 1.64 25.30 8.85
CA GLU A 273 2.89 25.52 9.57
C GLU A 273 3.67 26.70 8.95
N SER A 274 4.55 27.27 9.74
CA SER A 274 5.39 28.38 9.28
C SER A 274 6.74 27.85 8.81
N TYR A 275 7.11 28.17 7.60
CA TYR A 275 8.41 27.83 7.01
C TYR A 275 9.21 29.08 6.73
N ARG A 276 10.53 28.97 6.88
CA ARG A 276 11.42 30.05 6.47
C ARG A 276 11.53 30.05 4.95
N THR A 277 11.06 31.12 4.33
CA THR A 277 11.14 31.34 2.88
C THR A 277 12.37 32.16 2.53
N GLY A 278 12.98 31.82 1.41
CA GLY A 278 14.06 32.56 0.78
C GLY A 278 13.56 33.57 -0.26
N GLU A 279 14.16 33.51 -1.43
CA GLU A 279 13.82 34.39 -2.55
C GLU A 279 12.43 34.09 -3.11
N CYS A 280 11.67 35.16 -3.39
CA CYS A 280 10.44 35.09 -4.16
C CYS A 280 10.74 35.46 -5.60
N ARG A 281 10.33 34.62 -6.57
CA ARG A 281 10.59 34.82 -8.00
C ARG A 281 9.28 34.83 -8.78
N GLU A 282 9.25 35.72 -9.79
CA GLU A 282 8.20 35.70 -10.81
C GLU A 282 8.64 34.79 -11.97
N LEU A 283 7.86 33.79 -12.29
CA LEU A 283 8.09 32.91 -13.42
C LEU A 283 7.13 33.28 -14.56
N ASN A 284 7.71 33.60 -15.70
CA ASN A 284 6.95 33.78 -16.96
C ASN A 284 6.85 32.41 -17.64
N VAL A 285 5.69 31.77 -17.55
CA VAL A 285 5.48 30.43 -18.09
C VAL A 285 4.93 30.53 -19.51
N LYS A 286 5.64 30.00 -20.47
CA LYS A 286 5.25 30.00 -21.89
C LYS A 286 3.88 29.34 -22.09
N GLY A 287 2.92 30.10 -22.61
CA GLY A 287 1.54 29.63 -22.87
C GLY A 287 0.56 29.90 -21.75
N ILE A 288 0.91 30.70 -20.76
CA ILE A 288 0.05 31.18 -19.68
C ILE A 288 0.22 32.68 -19.57
N ASP A 289 -0.91 33.39 -19.58
CA ASP A 289 -0.90 34.87 -19.49
C ASP A 289 -0.70 35.39 -18.05
N GLU A 290 -0.68 34.49 -17.06
CA GLU A 290 -0.50 34.82 -15.64
C GLU A 290 0.95 34.60 -15.19
N LEU A 291 1.49 35.55 -14.42
CA LEU A 291 2.77 35.46 -13.75
C LEU A 291 2.64 34.51 -12.58
N LEU A 292 3.47 33.47 -12.54
CA LEU A 292 3.49 32.50 -11.45
C LEU A 292 4.51 32.95 -10.40
N MET A 293 4.01 33.22 -9.19
CA MET A 293 4.85 33.52 -8.04
C MET A 293 5.31 32.20 -7.37
N VAL A 294 6.63 32.08 -7.18
CA VAL A 294 7.24 30.94 -6.49
C VAL A 294 8.14 31.41 -5.36
N HIS A 295 8.18 30.61 -4.30
CA HIS A 295 8.93 30.92 -3.09
C HIS A 295 9.89 29.78 -2.80
N GLN A 296 11.13 30.11 -2.49
CA GLN A 296 12.10 29.12 -2.03
C GLN A 296 11.83 28.74 -0.58
N ILE A 297 11.82 27.45 -0.28
CA ILE A 297 11.79 26.93 1.09
C ILE A 297 13.21 26.64 1.54
N LEU A 298 13.57 27.13 2.73
CA LEU A 298 14.89 26.95 3.32
C LEU A 298 14.89 25.91 4.44
N GLU A 299 14.08 26.13 5.46
CA GLU A 299 14.00 25.28 6.67
C GLU A 299 12.62 25.50 7.33
N PRO A 300 12.18 24.58 8.22
CA PRO A 300 11.06 24.89 9.13
C PRO A 300 11.39 26.11 9.98
N SER A 301 10.42 26.98 10.21
CA SER A 301 10.60 28.07 11.18
C SER A 301 10.69 27.49 12.60
N PRO A 302 11.59 27.99 13.48
CA PRO A 302 11.75 27.50 14.83
C PRO A 302 10.54 27.71 15.74
#